data_c0b6740e511404008152f616ff8a1611
#
_entry.id   c0b6740e511404008152f616ff8a1611
#
_cell.length_a   1.000
_cell.length_b   1.000
_cell.length_c   1.000
_cell.angle_alpha   90.00
_cell.angle_beta   90.00
_cell.angle_gamma   90.00
#
_symmetry.space_group_name_H-M   'P 1'
#
loop_
_entity.id
_entity.type
_entity.pdbx_description
1 polymer ?
#
loop_
_entity_poly.entity_id
_entity_poly.type
_entity_poly.pdbx_seq_one_letter_code
_entity_poly.pdbx_strand_id
1 'polypeptide(L)'
;MTKLTTHCLDTFSGKPAKGIKVDIYLISEKREKINSITLNNNGRSDKPLIEGSNFKEGQYELVFFVGDYFKNITDLPKTPFLNEVVIKFGISNPKEHYHIPLLVSPWSYSTYRGS
;
A
#
# COMPACT_ATOMS: atom_id res chain seq x y z
N MET A 1 9.92 2.60 18.51
CA MET A 1 10.42 3.04 17.19
C MET A 1 9.24 3.23 16.26
N THR A 2 9.20 4.34 15.58
CA THR A 2 8.08 4.70 14.73
C THR A 2 8.38 4.37 13.27
N LYS A 3 7.37 3.88 12.57
CA LYS A 3 7.51 3.41 11.21
C LYS A 3 6.15 3.30 10.53
N LEU A 4 6.17 3.26 9.21
CA LEU A 4 5.00 3.02 8.39
C LEU A 4 5.03 1.58 7.88
N THR A 5 3.94 0.85 8.10
CA THR A 5 3.80 -0.53 7.63
C THR A 5 2.49 -0.70 6.90
N THR A 6 2.37 -1.78 6.13
CA THR A 6 1.16 -2.13 5.40
C THR A 6 0.91 -3.63 5.44
N HIS A 7 -0.34 -4.01 5.19
CA HIS A 7 -0.75 -5.40 5.05
C HIS A 7 -1.89 -5.45 4.05
N CYS A 8 -1.77 -6.27 3.04
CA CYS A 8 -2.78 -6.36 1.99
C CYS A 8 -3.44 -7.73 1.98
N LEU A 9 -4.77 -7.74 2.10
CA LEU A 9 -5.57 -8.94 1.99
C LEU A 9 -6.32 -8.93 0.67
N ASP A 10 -6.17 -10.00 -0.10
CA ASP A 10 -6.93 -10.26 -1.31
C ASP A 10 -8.28 -10.85 -0.89
N THR A 11 -9.33 -10.02 -0.91
CA THR A 11 -10.66 -10.46 -0.49
C THR A 11 -11.37 -11.31 -1.54
N PHE A 12 -10.86 -11.33 -2.78
CA PHE A 12 -11.37 -12.21 -3.81
C PHE A 12 -10.99 -13.67 -3.52
N SER A 13 -9.71 -13.90 -3.19
CA SER A 13 -9.20 -15.24 -2.91
C SER A 13 -9.24 -15.61 -1.43
N GLY A 14 -9.37 -14.62 -0.54
CA GLY A 14 -9.31 -14.83 0.91
C GLY A 14 -7.90 -15.09 1.42
N LYS A 15 -6.88 -14.59 0.72
CA LYS A 15 -5.48 -14.86 1.01
C LYS A 15 -4.67 -13.56 1.08
N PRO A 16 -3.51 -13.59 1.76
CA PRO A 16 -2.58 -12.46 1.67
C PRO A 16 -2.21 -12.17 0.21
N ALA A 17 -2.12 -10.91 -0.13
CA ALA A 17 -1.84 -10.50 -1.51
C ALA A 17 -0.33 -10.50 -1.78
N LYS A 18 0.23 -11.68 -1.96
CA LYS A 18 1.64 -11.87 -2.23
C LYS A 18 2.01 -11.28 -3.58
N GLY A 19 3.10 -10.53 -3.60
CA GLY A 19 3.69 -10.07 -4.85
C GLY A 19 3.17 -8.75 -5.40
N ILE A 20 2.25 -8.10 -4.70
CA ILE A 20 1.80 -6.78 -5.13
C ILE A 20 2.97 -5.79 -4.95
N LYS A 21 3.23 -5.02 -6.00
CA LYS A 21 4.18 -3.93 -5.94
C LYS A 21 3.50 -2.71 -5.30
N VAL A 22 4.21 -2.03 -4.41
CA VAL A 22 3.73 -0.82 -3.73
C VAL A 22 4.79 0.26 -3.87
N ASP A 23 4.39 1.40 -4.40
CA ASP A 23 5.24 2.60 -4.46
C ASP A 23 4.81 3.57 -3.37
N ILE A 24 5.78 4.24 -2.75
CA ILE A 24 5.56 5.18 -1.66
C ILE A 24 6.03 6.55 -2.10
N TYR A 25 5.15 7.54 -1.98
CA TYR A 25 5.43 8.92 -2.39
C TYR A 25 5.28 9.88 -1.23
N LEU A 26 6.19 10.86 -1.18
CA LEU A 26 6.05 12.04 -0.33
C LEU A 26 5.40 13.12 -1.19
N ILE A 27 4.34 13.74 -0.65
CA ILE A 27 3.60 14.78 -1.37
C ILE A 27 3.85 16.12 -0.67
N SER A 28 4.60 17.00 -1.35
CA SER A 28 4.85 18.36 -0.89
C SER A 28 4.58 19.29 -2.07
N GLU A 29 5.51 20.15 -2.42
CA GLU A 29 5.36 20.97 -3.64
C GLU A 29 5.37 20.10 -4.88
N LYS A 30 5.98 18.92 -4.80
CA LYS A 30 5.98 17.93 -5.88
C LYS A 30 5.75 16.53 -5.29
N ARG A 31 5.47 15.61 -6.19
CA ARG A 31 5.21 14.21 -5.85
C ARG A 31 6.51 13.43 -6.05
N GLU A 32 7.09 12.98 -4.97
CA GLU A 32 8.41 12.34 -4.99
C GLU A 32 8.32 10.90 -4.53
N LYS A 33 8.76 9.96 -5.37
CA LYS A 33 8.83 8.56 -4.97
C LYS A 33 9.99 8.37 -4.00
N ILE A 34 9.70 7.94 -2.79
CA ILE A 34 10.71 7.76 -1.76
C ILE A 34 11.03 6.29 -1.48
N ASN A 35 10.20 5.37 -1.94
CA ASN A 35 10.46 3.94 -1.79
C ASN A 35 9.59 3.14 -2.76
N SER A 36 9.98 1.89 -2.97
CA SER A 36 9.21 0.93 -3.76
C SER A 36 9.49 -0.46 -3.19
N ILE A 37 8.43 -1.23 -2.92
CA ILE A 37 8.57 -2.55 -2.32
C ILE A 37 7.64 -3.54 -3.04
N THR A 38 7.88 -4.82 -2.78
CA THR A 38 7.00 -5.89 -3.23
C THR A 38 6.55 -6.67 -2.00
N LEU A 39 5.25 -6.89 -1.88
CA LEU A 39 4.69 -7.58 -0.72
C LEU A 39 5.13 -9.05 -0.71
N ASN A 40 5.43 -9.54 0.48
CA ASN A 40 5.91 -10.90 0.68
C ASN A 40 4.76 -11.91 0.77
N ASN A 41 5.08 -13.15 1.13
CA ASN A 41 4.09 -14.24 1.20
C ASN A 41 2.95 -13.96 2.18
N ASN A 42 3.15 -13.06 3.13
CA ASN A 42 2.16 -12.70 4.14
C ASN A 42 1.39 -11.44 3.76
N GLY A 43 1.64 -10.87 2.56
CA GLY A 43 0.99 -9.63 2.15
C GLY A 43 1.54 -8.41 2.86
N ARG A 44 2.75 -8.51 3.40
CA ARG A 44 3.42 -7.44 4.15
C ARG A 44 4.74 -7.11 3.48
N SER A 45 5.36 -6.00 3.85
CA SER A 45 6.73 -5.71 3.40
C SER A 45 7.72 -6.35 4.38
N ASP A 46 8.89 -6.76 3.85
CA ASP A 46 9.94 -7.31 4.71
C ASP A 46 10.53 -6.25 5.63
N LYS A 47 10.51 -5.00 5.18
CA LYS A 47 10.98 -3.85 5.95
C LYS A 47 9.88 -2.80 5.99
N PRO A 48 9.89 -1.89 6.98
CA PRO A 48 8.94 -0.79 6.99
C PRO A 48 9.01 0.02 5.70
N LEU A 49 7.88 0.59 5.30
CA LEU A 49 7.82 1.44 4.10
C LEU A 49 8.57 2.74 4.30
N ILE A 50 8.48 3.28 5.50
CA ILE A 50 9.22 4.48 5.94
C ILE A 50 9.62 4.23 7.39
N GLU A 51 10.87 4.58 7.74
CA GLU A 51 11.35 4.44 9.10
C GLU A 51 12.47 5.44 9.38
N GLY A 52 12.79 5.59 10.68
CA GLY A 52 13.88 6.42 11.11
C GLY A 52 13.64 7.90 10.82
N SER A 53 14.70 8.60 10.45
CA SER A 53 14.65 10.04 10.21
C SER A 53 13.79 10.43 8.99
N ASN A 54 13.45 9.48 8.14
CA ASN A 54 12.59 9.72 7.00
C ASN A 54 11.10 9.67 7.36
N PHE A 55 10.78 9.20 8.55
CA PHE A 55 9.40 9.11 9.03
C PHE A 55 9.02 10.46 9.66
N LYS A 56 8.44 11.33 8.85
CA LYS A 56 8.19 12.73 9.20
C LYS A 56 6.73 13.09 9.05
N GLU A 57 6.30 14.13 9.74
CA GLU A 57 5.00 14.74 9.51
C GLU A 57 4.87 15.17 8.05
N GLY A 58 3.72 14.92 7.44
CA GLY A 58 3.46 15.33 6.06
C GLY A 58 2.41 14.49 5.40
N GLN A 59 2.20 14.75 4.11
CA GLN A 59 1.25 14.04 3.27
C GLN A 59 1.98 13.04 2.39
N TYR A 60 1.38 11.87 2.23
CA TYR A 60 2.00 10.75 1.52
C TYR A 60 0.99 10.03 0.64
N GLU A 61 1.48 9.21 -0.29
CA GLU A 61 0.66 8.29 -1.08
C GLU A 61 1.29 6.91 -1.09
N LEU A 62 0.43 5.90 -0.97
CA LEU A 62 0.78 4.52 -1.31
C LEU A 62 0.06 4.17 -2.60
N VAL A 63 0.78 3.61 -3.57
CA VAL A 63 0.20 3.13 -4.82
C VAL A 63 0.38 1.62 -4.88
N PHE A 64 -0.74 0.89 -4.84
CA PHE A 64 -0.75 -0.56 -4.90
C PHE A 64 -1.11 -0.99 -6.32
N PHE A 65 -0.25 -1.77 -6.96
CA PHE A 65 -0.46 -2.20 -8.35
C PHE A 65 -1.31 -3.48 -8.37
N VAL A 66 -2.59 -3.32 -8.03
CA VAL A 66 -3.49 -4.46 -7.83
C VAL A 66 -3.92 -5.13 -9.14
N GLY A 67 -4.01 -4.37 -10.24
CA GLY A 67 -4.37 -4.93 -11.54
C GLY A 67 -3.35 -5.96 -11.99
N ASP A 68 -2.07 -5.69 -11.84
CA ASP A 68 -1.01 -6.63 -12.19
C ASP A 68 -1.08 -7.91 -11.37
N TYR A 69 -1.51 -7.81 -10.12
CA TYR A 69 -1.69 -8.94 -9.23
C TYR A 69 -2.89 -9.79 -9.67
N PHE A 70 -4.07 -9.16 -9.82
CA PHE A 70 -5.30 -9.90 -10.08
C PHE A 70 -5.36 -10.53 -11.48
N LYS A 71 -4.65 -9.99 -12.46
CA LYS A 71 -4.63 -10.59 -13.79
C LYS A 71 -4.03 -12.00 -13.78
N ASN A 72 -3.23 -12.34 -12.78
CA ASN A 72 -2.66 -13.68 -12.60
C ASN A 72 -3.54 -14.56 -11.73
N ILE A 73 -4.63 -14.03 -11.17
CA ILE A 73 -5.52 -14.75 -10.25
C ILE A 73 -6.82 -15.12 -10.95
N THR A 74 -7.34 -14.21 -11.78
CA THR A 74 -8.63 -14.39 -12.44
C THR A 74 -8.63 -13.63 -13.76
N ASP A 75 -9.63 -13.92 -14.60
CA ASP A 75 -9.80 -13.19 -15.85
C ASP A 75 -10.31 -11.78 -15.54
N LEU A 76 -9.58 -10.79 -16.06
CA LEU A 76 -9.97 -9.39 -15.96
C LEU A 76 -10.23 -8.82 -17.34
N PRO A 77 -11.08 -7.78 -17.44
CA PRO A 77 -11.17 -7.02 -18.68
C PRO A 77 -9.79 -6.47 -19.05
N LYS A 78 -9.59 -6.22 -20.32
CA LYS A 78 -8.34 -5.63 -20.81
C LYS A 78 -8.01 -4.33 -20.07
N THR A 79 -9.05 -3.56 -19.74
CA THR A 79 -8.94 -2.36 -18.90
C THR A 79 -9.61 -2.68 -17.57
N PRO A 80 -8.85 -3.10 -16.55
CA PRO A 80 -9.45 -3.50 -15.28
C PRO A 80 -10.06 -2.29 -14.56
N PHE A 81 -11.10 -2.54 -13.78
CA PHE A 81 -11.76 -1.49 -13.01
C PHE A 81 -10.79 -0.87 -12.00
N LEU A 82 -10.13 -1.71 -11.20
CA LEU A 82 -9.07 -1.27 -10.31
C LEU A 82 -7.74 -1.72 -10.86
N ASN A 83 -6.98 -0.80 -11.42
CA ASN A 83 -5.63 -1.06 -11.89
C ASN A 83 -4.60 -0.69 -10.81
N GLU A 84 -4.72 0.53 -10.27
CA GLU A 84 -3.91 1.00 -9.17
C GLU A 84 -4.84 1.49 -8.07
N VAL A 85 -4.54 1.09 -6.83
CA VAL A 85 -5.23 1.64 -5.67
C VAL A 85 -4.29 2.66 -5.04
N VAL A 86 -4.74 3.91 -4.97
CA VAL A 86 -3.95 5.01 -4.43
C VAL A 86 -4.56 5.42 -3.11
N ILE A 87 -3.77 5.34 -2.04
CA ILE A 87 -4.20 5.78 -0.71
C ILE A 87 -3.40 7.01 -0.35
N LYS A 88 -4.09 8.14 -0.21
CA LYS A 88 -3.50 9.39 0.24
C LYS A 88 -3.75 9.51 1.74
N PHE A 89 -2.71 9.81 2.48
CA PHE A 89 -2.82 9.88 3.94
C PHE A 89 -1.81 10.86 4.50
N GLY A 90 -2.06 11.28 5.74
CA GLY A 90 -1.17 12.18 6.45
C GLY A 90 -0.56 11.52 7.67
N ILE A 91 0.69 11.82 7.94
CA ILE A 91 1.33 11.51 9.21
C ILE A 91 1.32 12.82 10.00
N SER A 92 0.51 12.89 11.06
CA SER A 92 0.42 14.08 11.88
C SER A 92 1.36 14.04 13.08
N ASN A 93 1.65 12.83 13.57
CA ASN A 93 2.54 12.68 14.73
C ASN A 93 3.60 11.62 14.39
N PRO A 94 4.82 12.04 14.03
CA PRO A 94 5.88 11.08 13.68
C PRO A 94 6.42 10.29 14.85
N LYS A 95 5.90 10.51 16.07
CA LYS A 95 6.25 9.72 17.24
C LYS A 95 5.33 8.50 17.39
N GLU A 96 4.30 8.38 16.54
CA GLU A 96 3.39 7.24 16.54
C GLU A 96 3.68 6.31 15.37
N HIS A 97 3.41 5.04 15.58
CA HIS A 97 3.48 4.05 14.52
C HIS A 97 2.21 4.16 13.66
N TYR A 98 2.37 4.04 12.33
CA TYR A 98 1.26 4.04 11.38
C TYR A 98 1.23 2.73 10.62
N HIS A 99 0.03 2.15 10.52
CA HIS A 99 -0.20 0.93 9.77
C HIS A 99 -1.39 1.14 8.85
N ILE A 100 -1.21 0.85 7.56
CA ILE A 100 -2.24 1.06 6.55
C ILE A 100 -2.59 -0.29 5.95
N PRO A 101 -3.67 -0.94 6.43
CA PRO A 101 -4.13 -2.18 5.81
C PRO A 101 -4.93 -1.88 4.55
N LEU A 102 -4.82 -2.77 3.57
CA LEU A 102 -5.64 -2.70 2.36
C LEU A 102 -6.38 -4.02 2.20
N LEU A 103 -7.70 -3.93 2.05
CA LEU A 103 -8.54 -5.07 1.69
C LEU A 103 -9.02 -4.80 0.26
N VAL A 104 -8.70 -5.69 -0.67
CA VAL A 104 -8.91 -5.40 -2.08
C VAL A 104 -9.42 -6.62 -2.85
N SER A 105 -10.34 -6.36 -3.78
CA SER A 105 -10.79 -7.29 -4.81
C SER A 105 -10.60 -6.59 -6.16
N PRO A 106 -10.87 -7.26 -7.28
CA PRO A 106 -10.81 -6.58 -8.57
C PRO A 106 -11.77 -5.40 -8.70
N TRP A 107 -12.80 -5.32 -7.84
CA TRP A 107 -13.92 -4.38 -8.00
C TRP A 107 -14.10 -3.40 -6.85
N SER A 108 -13.41 -3.60 -5.72
CA SER A 108 -13.58 -2.73 -4.55
C SER A 108 -12.38 -2.82 -3.63
N TYR A 109 -12.23 -1.81 -2.78
CA TYR A 109 -11.22 -1.86 -1.74
C TYR A 109 -11.66 -1.04 -0.54
N SER A 110 -11.03 -1.32 0.59
CA SER A 110 -11.19 -0.51 1.79
C SER A 110 -9.86 -0.41 2.52
N THR A 111 -9.74 0.63 3.31
CA THR A 111 -8.56 0.88 4.12
C THR A 111 -8.95 1.62 5.38
N TYR A 112 -8.05 1.62 6.36
CA TYR A 112 -8.25 2.37 7.59
C TYR A 112 -6.88 2.59 8.22
N ARG A 113 -6.82 3.48 9.22
CA ARG A 113 -5.59 3.62 9.98
C ARG A 113 -5.53 2.51 11.02
N GLY A 114 -4.64 1.56 10.82
CA GLY A 114 -4.40 0.48 11.76
C GLY A 114 -3.49 0.94 12.91
N SER A 115 -3.33 0.07 13.84
CA SER A 115 -2.49 0.36 15.02
C SER A 115 -1.21 -0.47 15.01
#